data_8b34b8ba5fd5f8171c13cf72a13d55d3
#
_entry.id   8b34b8ba5fd5f8171c13cf72a13d55d3
#
_cell.length_a   1.000
_cell.length_b   1.000
_cell.length_c   1.000
_cell.angle_alpha   90.00
_cell.angle_beta   90.00
_cell.angle_gamma   90.00
#
_symmetry.space_group_name_H-M   'P 1'
#
loop_
_entity.id
_entity.type
_entity.pdbx_description
1 polymer ?
#
loop_
_entity_poly.entity_id
_entity_poly.type
_entity_poly.pdbx_seq_one_letter_code
_entity_poly.pdbx_strand_id
1 'polypeptide(L)'
;MTAAAAAPTEIRLKRAERVLEVSFADGARYALPAEYLRVESPSAEVQGHGPGQKTVVAGRREVGIMRVEPVGHYAVRLVFDDLHDSGIYGWDYLRRLGEERAERWAAYEAELAARGLSRDPPPRRKP
;
A
#
# COMPACT_ATOMS: atom_id res chain seq x y z
N MET A 1 -18.29 10.14 -18.00
CA MET A 1 -18.37 8.84 -17.33
C MET A 1 -17.00 8.18 -17.33
N THR A 2 -16.50 7.91 -16.17
CA THR A 2 -15.19 7.29 -16.04
C THR A 2 -15.32 5.78 -16.21
N ALA A 3 -14.61 5.21 -17.17
CA ALA A 3 -14.57 3.77 -17.30
C ALA A 3 -13.84 3.20 -16.07
N ALA A 4 -14.28 2.04 -15.58
CA ALA A 4 -13.55 1.33 -14.56
C ALA A 4 -12.14 1.01 -15.09
N ALA A 5 -11.14 1.07 -14.24
CA ALA A 5 -9.79 0.71 -14.66
C ALA A 5 -9.76 -0.74 -15.11
N ALA A 6 -9.06 -0.98 -16.20
CA ALA A 6 -8.83 -2.34 -16.66
C ALA A 6 -7.99 -3.11 -15.64
N ALA A 7 -8.19 -4.41 -15.56
CA ALA A 7 -7.39 -5.26 -14.72
C ALA A 7 -5.91 -5.20 -15.17
N PRO A 8 -4.98 -5.33 -14.26
CA PRO A 8 -3.57 -5.45 -14.61
C PRO A 8 -3.34 -6.67 -15.52
N THR A 9 -2.39 -6.55 -16.42
CA THR A 9 -1.95 -7.68 -17.24
C THR A 9 -1.01 -8.60 -16.46
N GLU A 10 -0.32 -8.04 -15.46
CA GLU A 10 0.58 -8.81 -14.62
C GLU A 10 0.70 -8.16 -13.24
N ILE A 11 0.73 -8.98 -12.21
CA ILE A 11 1.10 -8.57 -10.85
C ILE A 11 2.21 -9.51 -10.40
N ARG A 12 3.36 -8.95 -10.05
CA ARG A 12 4.52 -9.73 -9.65
C ARG A 12 5.00 -9.29 -8.26
N LEU A 13 5.02 -10.24 -7.33
CA LEU A 13 5.55 -9.98 -6.00
C LEU A 13 7.04 -10.29 -5.97
N LYS A 14 7.84 -9.28 -5.70
CA LYS A 14 9.28 -9.41 -5.47
C LYS A 14 9.55 -9.32 -3.98
N ARG A 15 9.48 -10.46 -3.30
CA ARG A 15 9.54 -10.50 -1.82
C ARG A 15 10.85 -9.96 -1.27
N ALA A 16 11.97 -10.38 -1.83
CA ALA A 16 13.28 -9.95 -1.34
C ALA A 16 13.47 -8.44 -1.46
N GLU A 17 12.91 -7.84 -2.48
CA GLU A 17 12.99 -6.40 -2.73
C GLU A 17 11.88 -5.62 -2.03
N ARG A 18 10.87 -6.32 -1.49
CA ARG A 18 9.69 -5.73 -0.85
C ARG A 18 8.93 -4.82 -1.79
N VAL A 19 8.71 -5.28 -3.00
CA VAL A 19 8.07 -4.51 -4.07
C VAL A 19 6.99 -5.36 -4.74
N LEU A 20 5.87 -4.73 -5.06
CA LEU A 20 4.83 -5.31 -5.90
C LEU A 20 4.86 -4.59 -7.24
N GLU A 21 5.16 -5.31 -8.31
CA GLU A 21 5.11 -4.76 -9.66
C GLU A 21 3.75 -4.99 -10.27
N VAL A 22 3.15 -3.93 -10.80
CA VAL A 22 1.83 -3.99 -11.43
C VAL A 22 1.94 -3.41 -12.83
N SER A 23 1.55 -4.18 -13.83
CA SER A 23 1.60 -3.78 -15.24
C SER A 23 0.20 -3.74 -15.82
N PHE A 24 -0.05 -2.77 -16.70
CA PHE A 24 -1.35 -2.57 -17.34
C PHE A 24 -1.21 -2.65 -18.86
N ALA A 25 -2.32 -2.93 -19.55
CA ALA A 25 -2.33 -3.13 -21.00
C ALA A 25 -1.91 -1.90 -21.80
N ASP A 26 -2.10 -0.71 -21.25
CA ASP A 26 -1.70 0.54 -21.89
C ASP A 26 -0.21 0.85 -21.79
N GLY A 27 0.57 -0.08 -21.22
CA GLY A 27 2.02 0.05 -21.07
C GLY A 27 2.44 0.66 -19.74
N ALA A 28 1.51 1.13 -18.92
CA ALA A 28 1.85 1.65 -17.60
C ALA A 28 2.35 0.52 -16.70
N ARG A 29 3.44 0.77 -15.99
CA ARG A 29 4.04 -0.19 -15.06
C ARG A 29 4.48 0.55 -13.81
N TYR A 30 4.19 -0.05 -12.67
CA TYR A 30 4.52 0.56 -11.38
C TYR A 30 5.20 -0.45 -10.49
N ALA A 31 6.28 -0.02 -9.83
CA ALA A 31 6.95 -0.81 -8.80
C ALA A 31 6.57 -0.18 -7.46
N LEU A 32 5.65 -0.80 -6.75
CA LEU A 32 5.08 -0.23 -5.52
C LEU A 32 5.74 -0.83 -4.29
N PRO A 33 6.45 -0.03 -3.49
CA PRO A 33 7.08 -0.56 -2.27
C PRO A 33 6.04 -1.07 -1.28
N ALA A 34 6.38 -2.13 -0.57
CA ALA A 34 5.50 -2.71 0.43
C ALA A 34 5.12 -1.69 1.51
N GLU A 35 6.06 -0.89 1.96
CA GLU A 35 5.79 0.15 2.94
C GLU A 35 4.71 1.13 2.45
N TYR A 36 4.84 1.58 1.21
CA TYR A 36 3.88 2.49 0.60
C TYR A 36 2.47 1.85 0.55
N LEU A 37 2.40 0.61 0.08
CA LEU A 37 1.13 -0.11 0.03
C LEU A 37 0.54 -0.31 1.42
N ARG A 38 1.38 -0.55 2.42
CA ARG A 38 0.94 -0.75 3.80
C ARG A 38 0.35 0.52 4.41
N VAL A 39 1.03 1.66 4.24
CA VAL A 39 0.55 2.91 4.82
C VAL A 39 -0.66 3.49 4.09
N GLU A 40 -0.85 3.10 2.82
CA GLU A 40 -1.99 3.52 2.01
C GLU A 40 -3.06 2.42 1.90
N SER A 41 -3.04 1.45 2.81
CA SER A 41 -4.01 0.35 2.78
C SER A 41 -5.45 0.89 2.75
N PRO A 42 -6.31 0.36 1.88
CA PRO A 42 -7.72 0.80 1.82
C PRO A 42 -8.58 0.20 2.94
N SER A 43 -7.98 -0.58 3.83
CA SER A 43 -8.68 -1.14 4.98
C SER A 43 -9.23 -0.05 5.90
N ALA A 44 -10.37 -0.29 6.51
CA ALA A 44 -10.94 0.61 7.50
C ALA A 44 -10.02 0.81 8.72
N GLU A 45 -9.15 -0.17 9.01
CA GLU A 45 -8.14 -0.03 10.06
C GLU A 45 -7.21 1.15 9.81
N VAL A 46 -6.96 1.49 8.54
CA VAL A 46 -6.10 2.61 8.16
C VAL A 46 -6.93 3.83 7.79
N GLN A 47 -7.95 3.67 6.95
CA GLN A 47 -8.72 4.79 6.42
C GLN A 47 -9.76 5.36 7.40
N GLY A 48 -10.17 4.57 8.40
CA GLY A 48 -11.21 4.97 9.32
C GLY A 48 -12.59 4.88 8.68
N HIS A 49 -13.58 5.45 9.34
CA HIS A 49 -14.97 5.40 8.90
C HIS A 49 -15.49 6.73 8.36
N GLY A 50 -14.61 7.72 8.19
CA GLY A 50 -15.02 9.02 7.67
C GLY A 50 -13.84 9.97 7.49
N PRO A 51 -14.10 11.16 6.94
CA PRO A 51 -13.05 12.16 6.73
C PRO A 51 -12.31 12.49 8.03
N GLY A 52 -11.01 12.64 7.95
CA GLY A 52 -10.19 12.99 9.11
C GLY A 52 -9.90 11.84 10.05
N GLN A 53 -10.37 10.63 9.77
CA GLN A 53 -10.16 9.46 10.63
C GLN A 53 -9.05 8.54 10.14
N LYS A 54 -8.34 8.91 9.09
CA LYS A 54 -7.25 8.11 8.58
C LYS A 54 -6.13 8.00 9.62
N THR A 55 -5.71 6.77 9.89
CA THR A 55 -4.59 6.50 10.79
C THR A 55 -3.27 6.67 10.05
N VAL A 56 -2.35 7.40 10.65
CA VAL A 56 -0.99 7.51 10.11
C VAL A 56 -0.20 6.32 10.65
N VAL A 57 0.13 5.40 9.75
CA VAL A 57 0.81 4.15 10.11
C VAL A 57 2.32 4.40 10.12
N ALA A 58 2.93 4.35 11.29
CA ALA A 58 4.37 4.59 11.46
C ALA A 58 5.12 3.27 11.64
N GLY A 59 6.46 3.32 11.56
CA GLY A 59 7.29 2.17 11.92
C GLY A 59 7.26 1.02 10.94
N ARG A 60 6.97 1.26 9.68
CA ARG A 60 6.78 0.18 8.68
C ARG A 60 7.86 0.13 7.61
N ARG A 61 9.00 0.79 7.83
CA ARG A 61 10.09 0.82 6.84
C ARG A 61 10.49 -0.57 6.34
N GLU A 62 10.43 -1.57 7.20
CA GLU A 62 10.89 -2.92 6.88
C GLU A 62 9.77 -3.91 6.58
N VAL A 63 8.52 -3.43 6.47
CA VAL A 63 7.40 -4.32 6.20
C VAL A 63 7.54 -4.98 4.82
N GLY A 64 7.18 -6.26 4.75
CA GLY A 64 7.15 -7.00 3.51
C GLY A 64 5.76 -7.56 3.22
N ILE A 65 5.56 -8.01 1.99
CA ILE A 65 4.32 -8.67 1.57
C ILE A 65 4.55 -10.16 1.57
N MET A 66 3.76 -10.90 2.33
CA MET A 66 3.85 -12.36 2.38
C MET A 66 3.11 -13.02 1.23
N ARG A 67 1.92 -12.52 0.90
CA ARG A 67 1.09 -13.11 -0.14
C ARG A 67 0.24 -12.05 -0.83
N VAL A 68 -0.08 -12.32 -2.09
CA VAL A 68 -1.05 -11.57 -2.89
C VAL A 68 -2.16 -12.55 -3.22
N GLU A 69 -3.39 -12.26 -2.78
CA GLU A 69 -4.52 -13.17 -2.97
C GLU A 69 -5.57 -12.51 -3.85
N PRO A 70 -6.01 -13.15 -4.95
CA PRO A 70 -7.06 -12.56 -5.78
C PRO A 70 -8.39 -12.48 -5.02
N VAL A 71 -9.12 -11.39 -5.25
CA VAL A 71 -10.48 -11.20 -4.73
C VAL A 71 -11.37 -11.03 -5.95
N GLY A 72 -12.12 -12.06 -6.31
CA GLY A 72 -12.87 -12.07 -7.55
C GLY A 72 -11.99 -11.73 -8.74
N HIS A 73 -12.52 -10.92 -9.67
CA HIS A 73 -11.76 -10.43 -10.82
C HIS A 73 -11.50 -8.92 -10.74
N TYR A 74 -11.63 -8.32 -9.54
CA TYR A 74 -11.65 -6.87 -9.40
C TYR A 74 -10.61 -6.33 -8.42
N ALA A 75 -9.92 -7.19 -7.66
CA ALA A 75 -9.00 -6.73 -6.62
C ALA A 75 -8.03 -7.82 -6.20
N VAL A 76 -7.03 -7.42 -5.41
CA VAL A 76 -6.17 -8.35 -4.67
C VAL A 76 -6.16 -7.94 -3.20
N ARG A 77 -6.08 -8.96 -2.34
CA ARG A 77 -5.82 -8.76 -0.93
C ARG A 77 -4.33 -8.93 -0.70
N LEU A 78 -3.71 -7.99 0.00
CA LEU A 78 -2.29 -8.09 0.35
C LEU A 78 -2.17 -8.53 1.79
N VAL A 79 -1.36 -9.55 2.03
CA VAL A 79 -1.06 -10.06 3.36
C VAL A 79 0.36 -9.62 3.71
N PHE A 80 0.48 -8.71 4.65
CA PHE A 80 1.77 -8.15 5.07
C PHE A 80 2.36 -8.96 6.22
N ASP A 81 3.68 -8.89 6.38
CA ASP A 81 4.37 -9.64 7.43
C ASP A 81 4.21 -9.04 8.83
N ASP A 82 3.58 -7.88 8.95
CA ASP A 82 3.15 -7.33 10.24
C ASP A 82 1.72 -7.79 10.61
N LEU A 83 1.20 -8.78 9.88
CA LEU A 83 -0.10 -9.42 10.07
C LEU A 83 -1.30 -8.57 9.63
N HIS A 84 -1.07 -7.40 9.02
CA HIS A 84 -2.16 -6.64 8.40
C HIS A 84 -2.58 -7.35 7.10
N ASP A 85 -3.83 -7.79 7.03
CA ASP A 85 -4.32 -8.57 5.90
C ASP A 85 -5.72 -8.16 5.44
N SER A 86 -6.23 -7.05 5.93
CA SER A 86 -7.59 -6.61 5.62
C SER A 86 -7.68 -5.63 4.44
N GLY A 87 -6.55 -5.29 3.83
CA GLY A 87 -6.55 -4.36 2.70
C GLY A 87 -6.86 -5.06 1.39
N ILE A 88 -7.96 -4.64 0.75
CA ILE A 88 -8.37 -5.14 -0.57
C ILE A 88 -8.15 -4.02 -1.57
N TYR A 89 -7.19 -4.23 -2.47
CA TYR A 89 -6.74 -3.21 -3.42
C TYR A 89 -7.41 -3.44 -4.76
N GLY A 90 -8.40 -2.60 -5.09
CA GLY A 90 -9.04 -2.65 -6.39
C GLY A 90 -8.11 -2.13 -7.48
N TRP A 91 -8.43 -2.44 -8.74
CA TRP A 91 -7.58 -2.05 -9.87
C TRP A 91 -7.45 -0.54 -10.00
N ASP A 92 -8.54 0.20 -9.79
CA ASP A 92 -8.53 1.67 -9.82
C ASP A 92 -7.58 2.21 -8.74
N TYR A 93 -7.65 1.64 -7.56
CA TYR A 93 -6.84 2.11 -6.43
C TYR A 93 -5.35 1.84 -6.67
N LEU A 94 -5.01 0.64 -7.15
CA LEU A 94 -3.62 0.32 -7.49
C LEU A 94 -3.08 1.28 -8.56
N ARG A 95 -3.89 1.59 -9.55
CA ARG A 95 -3.52 2.54 -10.59
C ARG A 95 -3.25 3.92 -10.00
N ARG A 96 -4.16 4.41 -9.16
CA ARG A 96 -3.99 5.72 -8.51
C ARG A 96 -2.76 5.75 -7.62
N LEU A 97 -2.51 4.68 -6.87
CA LEU A 97 -1.31 4.61 -6.04
C LEU A 97 -0.04 4.73 -6.88
N GLY A 98 -0.02 4.09 -8.05
CA GLY A 98 1.11 4.21 -8.97
C GLY A 98 1.27 5.62 -9.51
N GLU A 99 0.18 6.22 -9.98
CA GLU A 99 0.20 7.55 -10.57
C GLU A 99 0.48 8.66 -9.57
N GLU A 100 0.00 8.51 -8.35
CA GLU A 100 0.07 9.55 -7.31
C GLU A 100 1.17 9.29 -6.28
N ARG A 101 2.09 8.39 -6.59
CA ARG A 101 3.08 7.95 -5.60
C ARG A 101 3.89 9.08 -4.99
N ALA A 102 4.43 9.98 -5.81
CA ALA A 102 5.28 11.05 -5.31
C ALA A 102 4.52 11.97 -4.37
N GLU A 103 3.30 12.35 -4.74
CA GLU A 103 2.46 13.24 -3.94
C GLU A 103 2.04 12.58 -2.64
N ARG A 104 1.59 11.32 -2.71
CA ARG A 104 1.14 10.59 -1.52
C ARG A 104 2.28 10.33 -0.56
N TRP A 105 3.45 9.99 -1.08
CA TRP A 105 4.61 9.74 -0.23
C TRP A 105 5.07 11.02 0.47
N ALA A 106 5.11 12.14 -0.24
CA ALA A 106 5.47 13.43 0.36
C ALA A 106 4.47 13.81 1.46
N ALA A 107 3.18 13.61 1.22
CA ALA A 107 2.15 13.88 2.22
C ALA A 107 2.32 12.99 3.46
N TYR A 108 2.64 11.71 3.24
CA TYR A 108 2.88 10.77 4.33
C TYR A 108 4.08 11.22 5.19
N GLU A 109 5.19 11.57 4.54
CA GLU A 109 6.39 12.01 5.27
C GLU A 109 6.11 13.30 6.07
N ALA A 110 5.34 14.22 5.49
CA ALA A 110 4.95 15.45 6.18
C ALA A 110 4.08 15.15 7.41
N GLU A 111 3.16 14.20 7.31
CA GLU A 111 2.32 13.79 8.45
C GLU A 111 3.15 13.14 9.55
N LEU A 112 4.11 12.30 9.21
CA LEU A 112 5.02 11.71 10.19
C LEU A 112 5.77 12.81 10.94
N ALA A 113 6.34 13.76 10.20
CA ALA A 113 7.08 14.86 10.81
C ALA A 113 6.18 15.71 11.73
N ALA A 114 4.97 16.02 11.28
CA ALA A 114 4.03 16.83 12.06
C ALA A 114 3.62 16.15 13.37
N ARG A 115 3.65 14.81 13.40
CA ARG A 115 3.24 14.03 14.57
C ARG A 115 4.42 13.50 15.38
N GLY A 116 5.65 13.83 15.00
CA GLY A 116 6.83 13.31 15.67
C GLY A 116 7.01 11.81 15.54
N LEU A 117 6.49 11.24 14.45
CA LEU A 117 6.57 9.80 14.19
C LEU A 117 7.67 9.50 13.19
N SER A 118 8.08 8.24 13.10
CA SER A 118 9.16 7.79 12.21
C SER A 118 8.73 6.57 11.39
N ARG A 119 9.34 6.39 10.25
CA ARG A 119 9.20 5.18 9.45
C ARG A 119 9.93 4.00 10.10
N ASP A 120 10.90 4.26 10.95
CA ASP A 120 11.67 3.21 11.58
C ASP A 120 10.87 2.54 12.69
N PRO A 121 10.92 1.20 12.79
CA PRO A 121 10.24 0.51 13.88
C PRO A 121 10.87 0.90 15.22
N PRO A 122 10.06 0.87 16.30
CA PRO A 122 10.61 1.19 17.62
C PRO A 122 11.72 0.19 18.00
N PRO A 123 12.71 0.62 18.80
CA PRO A 123 13.77 -0.29 19.24
C PRO A 123 13.17 -1.47 19.99
N ARG A 124 13.72 -2.66 19.76
CA ARG A 124 13.32 -3.84 20.53
C ARG A 124 13.70 -3.65 21.97
N ARG A 125 12.75 -3.89 22.87
CA ARG A 125 13.05 -3.98 24.28
C ARG A 125 13.85 -5.24 24.54
N LYS A 126 14.95 -5.09 25.21
CA LYS A 126 15.66 -6.26 25.72
C LYS A 126 14.88 -6.84 26.88
N PRO A 127 14.76 -8.19 26.95
CA PRO A 127 14.10 -8.83 28.08
C PRO A 127 14.86 -8.59 29.39
#